data_c3557b216d6b2d60cc432ebcc5845784
#
_entry.id   c3557b216d6b2d60cc432ebcc5845784
#
_cell.length_a   1.000
_cell.length_b   1.000
_cell.length_c   1.000
_cell.angle_alpha   90.00
_cell.angle_beta   90.00
_cell.angle_gamma   90.00
#
_symmetry.space_group_name_H-M   'P 1'
#
loop_
_entity.id
_entity.type
_entity.pdbx_description
1 polymer ?
#
loop_
_entity_poly.entity_id
_entity_poly.type
_entity_poly.pdbx_seq_one_letter_code
_entity_poly.pdbx_strand_id
1 'polypeptide(L)'
;MGHVLILGATSEIGGEVAARLANHNIVTLAARRTDALDGIASRLIDGGAVAVHRLFFEADDLAAHRSFVEKAWANGPIDTVVVAFGILGNQDECEASGTAAAATIHTDFTAQASIITEIVARMEAGIASGDLKPRDGIAARIMAFSSIAGARVRRANYVYGSAKAGLDGFLQGLQDKLHGSQIQLTIVRPGFVIGRMTEGMKPAPMSSRPDEVAEAAVTALDGRKAHVWIPRKLALLAWATSFTPRWIWRRMPR
;
A
#
# COMPACT_ATOMS: atom_id res chain seq x y z
N MET A 1 22.64 1.68 4.93
CA MET A 1 21.93 2.77 4.27
C MET A 1 21.11 2.16 3.15
N GLY A 2 19.83 2.37 3.14
CA GLY A 2 18.89 1.91 2.12
C GLY A 2 18.26 3.09 1.39
N HIS A 3 17.43 2.79 0.37
CA HIS A 3 16.65 3.77 -0.34
C HIS A 3 15.18 3.34 -0.38
N VAL A 4 14.31 4.13 0.23
CA VAL A 4 12.88 3.86 0.40
C VAL A 4 12.07 4.74 -0.55
N LEU A 5 11.19 4.15 -1.36
CA LEU A 5 10.19 4.87 -2.17
C LEU A 5 8.81 4.74 -1.52
N ILE A 6 8.15 5.87 -1.29
CA ILE A 6 6.78 5.92 -0.73
C ILE A 6 5.83 6.45 -1.80
N LEU A 7 5.01 5.58 -2.37
CA LEU A 7 3.92 5.95 -3.29
C LEU A 7 2.66 6.29 -2.48
N GLY A 8 2.14 7.51 -2.66
CA GLY A 8 1.06 8.03 -1.84
C GLY A 8 1.54 8.59 -0.50
N ALA A 9 2.67 9.29 -0.50
CA ALA A 9 3.31 9.84 0.69
C ALA A 9 2.45 10.87 1.46
N THR A 10 1.46 11.48 0.82
CA THR A 10 0.47 12.35 1.46
C THR A 10 -0.63 11.58 2.20
N SER A 11 -0.72 10.25 2.06
CA SER A 11 -1.56 9.40 2.90
C SER A 11 -1.05 9.42 4.34
N GLU A 12 -1.95 9.43 5.32
CA GLU A 12 -1.57 9.43 6.74
C GLU A 12 -0.76 8.19 7.09
N ILE A 13 -1.19 7.02 6.62
CA ILE A 13 -0.44 5.77 6.80
C ILE A 13 0.91 5.85 6.09
N GLY A 14 0.93 6.33 4.83
CA GLY A 14 2.17 6.46 4.06
C GLY A 14 3.19 7.38 4.72
N GLY A 15 2.74 8.53 5.26
CA GLY A 15 3.57 9.47 6.00
C GLY A 15 4.12 8.88 7.31
N GLU A 16 3.31 8.10 8.04
CA GLU A 16 3.73 7.43 9.27
C GLU A 16 4.71 6.26 9.01
N VAL A 17 4.52 5.51 7.91
CA VAL A 17 5.48 4.49 7.48
C VAL A 17 6.80 5.14 7.05
N ALA A 18 6.73 6.23 6.26
CA ALA A 18 7.91 6.98 5.85
C ALA A 18 8.75 7.44 7.05
N ALA A 19 8.10 7.98 8.09
CA ALA A 19 8.79 8.43 9.30
C ALA A 19 9.55 7.29 10.02
N ARG A 20 8.98 6.08 10.06
CA ARG A 20 9.62 4.91 10.69
C ARG A 20 10.76 4.32 9.87
N LEU A 21 10.72 4.49 8.55
CA LEU A 21 11.75 3.98 7.64
C LEU A 21 12.82 5.03 7.29
N ALA A 22 12.67 6.28 7.77
CA ALA A 22 13.54 7.39 7.35
C ALA A 22 14.97 7.32 7.92
N ASN A 23 15.10 6.90 9.18
CA ASN A 23 16.37 6.96 9.90
C ASN A 23 17.48 6.19 9.16
N HIS A 24 18.59 6.87 8.87
CA HIS A 24 19.76 6.36 8.13
C HIS A 24 19.45 5.90 6.69
N ASN A 25 18.32 6.29 6.11
CA ASN A 25 17.93 5.94 4.74
C ASN A 25 17.76 7.21 3.86
N ILE A 26 17.87 7.02 2.55
CA ILE A 26 17.38 7.96 1.56
C ILE A 26 15.88 7.67 1.40
N VAL A 27 15.04 8.71 1.34
CA VAL A 27 13.59 8.55 1.14
C VAL A 27 13.15 9.33 -0.07
N THR A 28 12.49 8.66 -1.01
CA THR A 28 11.79 9.31 -2.12
C THR A 28 10.28 9.30 -1.83
N LEU A 29 9.73 10.50 -1.64
CA LEU A 29 8.31 10.74 -1.44
C LEU A 29 7.63 11.00 -2.78
N ALA A 30 6.57 10.28 -3.10
CA ALA A 30 5.84 10.41 -4.36
C ALA A 30 4.35 10.67 -4.13
N ALA A 31 3.83 11.74 -4.73
CA ALA A 31 2.42 12.13 -4.65
C ALA A 31 2.03 13.07 -5.80
N ARG A 32 0.72 13.25 -6.03
CA ARG A 32 0.19 14.21 -6.99
C ARG A 32 0.48 15.67 -6.60
N ARG A 33 0.38 15.99 -5.33
CA ARG A 33 0.68 17.31 -4.78
C ARG A 33 2.05 17.30 -4.13
N THR A 34 3.05 17.74 -4.86
CA THR A 34 4.45 17.75 -4.38
C THR A 34 4.70 18.83 -3.32
N ASP A 35 3.94 19.93 -3.35
CA ASP A 35 3.92 20.97 -2.33
C ASP A 35 3.50 20.45 -0.95
N ALA A 36 2.53 19.53 -0.92
CA ALA A 36 2.08 18.90 0.32
C ALA A 36 3.13 17.95 0.96
N LEU A 37 4.24 17.69 0.26
CA LEU A 37 5.34 16.86 0.77
C LEU A 37 6.37 17.63 1.60
N ASP A 38 6.37 18.98 1.58
CA ASP A 38 7.40 19.81 2.22
C ASP A 38 7.46 19.58 3.73
N GLY A 39 6.32 19.61 4.41
CA GLY A 39 6.25 19.34 5.85
C GLY A 39 6.61 17.89 6.22
N ILE A 40 6.28 16.93 5.33
CA ILE A 40 6.65 15.54 5.53
C ILE A 40 8.18 15.40 5.36
N ALA A 41 8.75 15.98 4.31
CA ALA A 41 10.17 15.94 4.04
C ALA A 41 11.01 16.52 5.19
N SER A 42 10.61 17.68 5.73
CA SER A 42 11.26 18.28 6.90
C SER A 42 11.23 17.33 8.11
N ARG A 43 10.06 16.76 8.43
CA ARG A 43 9.93 15.78 9.50
C ARG A 43 10.84 14.56 9.33
N LEU A 44 11.04 14.09 8.11
CA LEU A 44 11.93 12.94 7.84
C LEU A 44 13.40 13.30 7.99
N ILE A 45 13.81 14.50 7.57
CA ILE A 45 15.18 15.00 7.76
C ILE A 45 15.47 15.13 9.27
N ASP A 46 14.55 15.75 10.01
CA ASP A 46 14.66 15.88 11.48
C ASP A 46 14.69 14.50 12.17
N GLY A 47 14.02 13.50 11.58
CA GLY A 47 14.02 12.10 12.02
C GLY A 47 15.23 11.28 11.58
N GLY A 48 16.26 11.90 10.98
CA GLY A 48 17.52 11.25 10.63
C GLY A 48 17.59 10.64 9.24
N ALA A 49 16.70 11.04 8.31
CA ALA A 49 16.85 10.68 6.90
C ALA A 49 18.15 11.29 6.33
N VAL A 50 18.87 10.50 5.54
CA VAL A 50 20.13 10.96 4.89
C VAL A 50 19.82 11.99 3.81
N ALA A 51 18.74 11.76 3.04
CA ALA A 51 18.23 12.69 2.04
C ALA A 51 16.74 12.39 1.80
N VAL A 52 16.00 13.41 1.37
CA VAL A 52 14.60 13.26 0.99
C VAL A 52 14.38 13.87 -0.40
N HIS A 53 13.96 13.03 -1.34
CA HIS A 53 13.56 13.43 -2.69
C HIS A 53 12.04 13.51 -2.78
N ARG A 54 11.54 14.41 -3.61
CA ARG A 54 10.10 14.60 -3.86
C ARG A 54 9.84 14.43 -5.35
N LEU A 55 8.91 13.54 -5.70
CA LEU A 55 8.55 13.27 -7.08
C LEU A 55 7.04 13.42 -7.29
N PHE A 56 6.68 14.01 -8.42
CA PHE A 56 5.30 13.96 -8.90
C PHE A 56 4.97 12.53 -9.31
N PHE A 57 3.83 12.02 -8.83
CA PHE A 57 3.31 10.71 -9.18
C PHE A 57 1.79 10.78 -9.32
N GLU A 58 1.29 10.54 -10.55
CA GLU A 58 -0.13 10.35 -10.84
C GLU A 58 -0.39 8.84 -10.97
N ALA A 59 -1.11 8.31 -10.00
CA ALA A 59 -1.36 6.87 -9.93
C ALA A 59 -2.25 6.36 -11.08
N ASP A 60 -3.15 7.20 -11.57
CA ASP A 60 -4.13 6.82 -12.59
C ASP A 60 -3.58 6.93 -14.02
N ASP A 61 -2.40 7.53 -14.22
CA ASP A 61 -1.69 7.56 -15.51
C ASP A 61 -0.79 6.31 -15.65
N LEU A 62 -1.38 5.20 -16.06
CA LEU A 62 -0.66 3.93 -16.22
C LEU A 62 0.46 4.01 -17.25
N ALA A 63 0.31 4.84 -18.27
CA ALA A 63 1.31 5.00 -19.35
C ALA A 63 2.61 5.62 -18.80
N ALA A 64 2.51 6.44 -17.76
CA ALA A 64 3.64 7.08 -17.11
C ALA A 64 4.37 6.19 -16.09
N HIS A 65 3.81 5.05 -15.68
CA HIS A 65 4.36 4.24 -14.58
C HIS A 65 5.80 3.80 -14.82
N ARG A 66 6.11 3.27 -16.01
CA ARG A 66 7.48 2.85 -16.34
C ARG A 66 8.46 4.01 -16.26
N SER A 67 8.13 5.15 -16.89
CA SER A 67 9.01 6.32 -16.89
C SER A 67 9.16 6.92 -15.48
N PHE A 68 8.11 6.86 -14.66
CA PHE A 68 8.17 7.26 -13.27
C PHE A 68 9.14 6.37 -12.46
N VAL A 69 9.08 5.05 -12.64
CA VAL A 69 9.99 4.11 -11.98
C VAL A 69 11.43 4.42 -12.35
N GLU A 70 11.75 4.59 -13.63
CA GLU A 70 13.11 4.95 -14.05
C GLU A 70 13.58 6.28 -13.46
N LYS A 71 12.70 7.29 -13.41
CA LYS A 71 13.00 8.58 -12.78
C LYS A 71 13.25 8.45 -11.27
N ALA A 72 12.50 7.61 -10.57
CA ALA A 72 12.71 7.38 -9.15
C ALA A 72 14.06 6.71 -8.88
N TRP A 73 14.47 5.75 -9.73
CA TRP A 73 15.75 5.07 -9.63
C TRP A 73 16.97 5.92 -10.03
N ALA A 74 16.78 7.06 -10.71
CA ALA A 74 17.86 7.99 -11.06
C ALA A 74 18.58 8.58 -9.82
N ASN A 75 17.93 8.57 -8.65
CA ASN A 75 18.51 8.98 -7.36
C ASN A 75 19.24 7.83 -6.63
N GLY A 76 19.43 6.70 -7.28
CA GLY A 76 20.08 5.51 -6.74
C GLY A 76 19.13 4.30 -6.62
N PRO A 77 19.71 3.09 -6.46
CA PRO A 77 18.92 1.86 -6.35
C PRO A 77 17.94 1.90 -5.18
N ILE A 78 16.67 1.60 -5.44
CA ILE A 78 15.63 1.57 -4.42
C ILE A 78 15.43 0.13 -3.94
N ASP A 79 15.72 -0.11 -2.67
CA ASP A 79 15.60 -1.44 -2.06
C ASP A 79 14.28 -1.66 -1.33
N THR A 80 13.54 -0.60 -1.02
CA THR A 80 12.27 -0.71 -0.30
C THR A 80 11.20 0.17 -0.95
N VAL A 81 10.05 -0.41 -1.30
CA VAL A 81 8.92 0.33 -1.87
C VAL A 81 7.68 0.13 -1.02
N VAL A 82 6.99 1.23 -0.73
CA VAL A 82 5.72 1.26 0.00
C VAL A 82 4.63 1.80 -0.92
N VAL A 83 3.60 1.01 -1.17
CA VAL A 83 2.43 1.40 -2.00
C VAL A 83 1.27 1.71 -1.08
N ALA A 84 1.09 3.00 -0.75
CA ALA A 84 0.15 3.50 0.26
C ALA A 84 -0.89 4.48 -0.30
N PHE A 85 -1.05 4.56 -1.63
CA PHE A 85 -2.12 5.33 -2.24
C PHE A 85 -3.40 4.51 -2.40
N GLY A 86 -4.52 5.20 -2.47
CA GLY A 86 -5.85 4.65 -2.69
C GLY A 86 -6.94 5.64 -2.31
N ILE A 87 -8.16 5.34 -2.67
CA ILE A 87 -9.35 6.12 -2.37
C ILE A 87 -10.43 5.20 -1.79
N LEU A 88 -11.29 5.72 -0.93
CA LEU A 88 -12.45 4.94 -0.48
C LEU A 88 -13.58 4.96 -1.53
N GLY A 89 -13.64 6.04 -2.30
CA GLY A 89 -14.77 6.34 -3.17
C GLY A 89 -16.04 6.69 -2.35
N ASN A 90 -17.07 7.12 -3.06
CA ASN A 90 -18.40 7.29 -2.49
C ASN A 90 -19.29 6.14 -3.00
N GLN A 91 -19.77 5.28 -2.12
CA GLN A 91 -20.55 4.10 -2.51
C GLN A 91 -21.85 4.47 -3.24
N ASP A 92 -22.56 5.51 -2.79
CA ASP A 92 -23.83 5.93 -3.41
C ASP A 92 -23.59 6.51 -4.81
N GLU A 93 -22.50 7.28 -5.02
CA GLU A 93 -22.09 7.75 -6.35
C GLU A 93 -21.69 6.58 -7.26
N CYS A 94 -20.96 5.60 -6.73
CA CYS A 94 -20.57 4.42 -7.48
C CYS A 94 -21.77 3.54 -7.86
N GLU A 95 -22.83 3.51 -7.05
CA GLU A 95 -24.08 2.82 -7.39
C GLU A 95 -24.85 3.54 -8.51
N ALA A 96 -24.73 4.87 -8.59
CA ALA A 96 -25.40 5.70 -9.58
C ALA A 96 -24.59 5.89 -10.88
N SER A 97 -23.28 5.69 -10.87
CA SER A 97 -22.39 5.99 -11.99
C SER A 97 -21.35 4.89 -12.21
N GLY A 98 -21.42 4.23 -13.36
CA GLY A 98 -20.40 3.27 -13.79
C GLY A 98 -19.02 3.89 -13.92
N THR A 99 -18.93 5.17 -14.29
CA THR A 99 -17.64 5.91 -14.35
C THR A 99 -17.04 6.09 -12.96
N ALA A 100 -17.84 6.45 -11.94
CA ALA A 100 -17.36 6.57 -10.56
C ALA A 100 -16.91 5.22 -10.00
N ALA A 101 -17.67 4.15 -10.28
CA ALA A 101 -17.27 2.80 -9.89
C ALA A 101 -15.97 2.38 -10.56
N ALA A 102 -15.84 2.61 -11.88
CA ALA A 102 -14.63 2.30 -12.64
C ALA A 102 -13.41 3.09 -12.12
N ALA A 103 -13.56 4.38 -11.80
CA ALA A 103 -12.48 5.20 -11.25
C ALA A 103 -11.97 4.65 -9.90
N THR A 104 -12.86 4.25 -9.00
CA THR A 104 -12.47 3.64 -7.72
C THR A 104 -11.70 2.32 -7.93
N ILE A 105 -12.20 1.46 -8.82
CA ILE A 105 -11.52 0.19 -9.14
C ILE A 105 -10.17 0.46 -9.81
N HIS A 106 -10.11 1.45 -10.70
CA HIS A 106 -8.88 1.83 -11.40
C HIS A 106 -7.78 2.22 -10.41
N THR A 107 -8.04 3.19 -9.54
CA THR A 107 -7.06 3.67 -8.56
C THR A 107 -6.65 2.58 -7.57
N ASP A 108 -7.62 1.84 -7.01
CA ASP A 108 -7.39 0.93 -5.88
C ASP A 108 -6.95 -0.47 -6.29
N PHE A 109 -7.05 -0.82 -7.58
CA PHE A 109 -6.59 -2.10 -8.08
C PHE A 109 -5.71 -1.94 -9.32
N THR A 110 -6.22 -1.43 -10.45
CA THR A 110 -5.51 -1.43 -11.73
C THR A 110 -4.20 -0.64 -11.65
N ALA A 111 -4.24 0.56 -11.08
CA ALA A 111 -3.07 1.42 -10.94
C ALA A 111 -2.03 0.81 -10.00
N GLN A 112 -2.48 0.20 -8.90
CA GLN A 112 -1.55 -0.48 -7.97
C GLN A 112 -0.91 -1.71 -8.60
N ALA A 113 -1.68 -2.54 -9.30
CA ALA A 113 -1.14 -3.70 -10.02
C ALA A 113 -0.13 -3.29 -11.09
N SER A 114 -0.43 -2.24 -11.86
CA SER A 114 0.45 -1.70 -12.89
C SER A 114 1.78 -1.23 -12.31
N ILE A 115 1.75 -0.31 -11.35
CA ILE A 115 3.00 0.25 -10.80
C ILE A 115 3.83 -0.81 -10.05
N ILE A 116 3.21 -1.74 -9.32
CA ILE A 116 3.91 -2.82 -8.65
C ILE A 116 4.62 -3.74 -9.67
N THR A 117 3.99 -4.00 -10.81
CA THR A 117 4.60 -4.79 -11.89
C THR A 117 5.86 -4.12 -12.43
N GLU A 118 5.83 -2.82 -12.72
CA GLU A 118 7.01 -2.06 -13.19
C GLU A 118 8.11 -2.02 -12.11
N ILE A 119 7.75 -1.87 -10.84
CA ILE A 119 8.68 -1.90 -9.71
C ILE A 119 9.36 -3.26 -9.59
N VAL A 120 8.61 -4.35 -9.66
CA VAL A 120 9.18 -5.72 -9.59
C VAL A 120 10.15 -5.95 -10.73
N ALA A 121 9.77 -5.60 -11.97
CA ALA A 121 10.66 -5.72 -13.12
C ALA A 121 11.96 -4.91 -12.94
N ARG A 122 11.87 -3.70 -12.41
CA ARG A 122 13.05 -2.86 -12.13
C ARG A 122 13.92 -3.41 -11.01
N MET A 123 13.31 -3.97 -9.94
CA MET A 123 14.04 -4.63 -8.87
C MET A 123 14.74 -5.91 -9.36
N GLU A 124 14.07 -6.75 -10.16
CA GLU A 124 14.66 -7.94 -10.79
C GLU A 124 15.88 -7.56 -11.65
N ALA A 125 15.77 -6.50 -12.45
CA ALA A 125 16.89 -5.97 -13.24
C ALA A 125 18.05 -5.45 -12.35
N GLY A 126 17.74 -4.74 -11.27
CA GLY A 126 18.75 -4.24 -10.32
C GLY A 126 19.46 -5.35 -9.54
N ILE A 127 18.79 -6.46 -9.26
CA ILE A 127 19.39 -7.65 -8.67
C ILE A 127 20.31 -8.33 -9.70
N ALA A 128 19.86 -8.47 -10.93
CA ALA A 128 20.64 -9.10 -12.00
C ALA A 128 21.89 -8.32 -12.36
N SER A 129 21.85 -6.97 -12.33
CA SER A 129 23.02 -6.10 -12.55
C SER A 129 23.96 -6.00 -11.35
N GLY A 130 23.50 -6.42 -10.16
CA GLY A 130 24.25 -6.27 -8.91
C GLY A 130 24.14 -4.89 -8.25
N ASP A 131 23.25 -4.02 -8.74
CA ASP A 131 22.92 -2.72 -8.12
C ASP A 131 22.16 -2.91 -6.79
N LEU A 132 21.28 -3.90 -6.73
CA LEU A 132 20.61 -4.34 -5.51
C LEU A 132 21.28 -5.60 -4.98
N LYS A 133 21.93 -5.48 -3.83
CA LYS A 133 22.67 -6.58 -3.19
C LYS A 133 21.90 -7.16 -2.02
N PRO A 134 21.78 -8.48 -1.91
CA PRO A 134 21.06 -9.09 -0.82
C PRO A 134 21.75 -8.87 0.53
N ARG A 135 20.93 -8.59 1.53
CA ARG A 135 21.29 -8.64 2.95
C ARG A 135 20.44 -9.74 3.59
N ASP A 136 21.10 -10.73 4.17
CA ASP A 136 20.45 -11.93 4.71
C ASP A 136 19.46 -12.59 3.72
N GLY A 137 19.85 -12.65 2.43
CA GLY A 137 19.06 -13.29 1.37
C GLY A 137 17.99 -12.41 0.72
N ILE A 138 17.74 -11.18 1.19
CA ILE A 138 16.76 -10.25 0.62
C ILE A 138 17.50 -9.02 0.06
N ALA A 139 17.29 -8.74 -1.24
CA ALA A 139 17.85 -7.58 -1.92
C ALA A 139 16.81 -6.42 -2.03
N ALA A 140 15.52 -6.75 -2.07
CA ALA A 140 14.47 -5.75 -2.21
C ALA A 140 13.20 -6.13 -1.42
N ARG A 141 12.44 -5.12 -1.01
CA ARG A 141 11.22 -5.27 -0.21
C ARG A 141 10.09 -4.41 -0.77
N ILE A 142 8.91 -4.97 -0.84
CA ILE A 142 7.68 -4.27 -1.24
C ILE A 142 6.65 -4.41 -0.11
N MET A 143 6.02 -3.31 0.27
CA MET A 143 4.88 -3.26 1.18
C MET A 143 3.68 -2.70 0.43
N ALA A 144 2.57 -3.42 0.38
CA ALA A 144 1.34 -2.98 -0.28
C ALA A 144 0.13 -3.10 0.65
N PHE A 145 -0.76 -2.10 0.60
CA PHE A 145 -1.93 -2.00 1.47
C PHE A 145 -3.20 -2.49 0.76
N SER A 146 -3.63 -3.70 1.12
CA SER A 146 -4.96 -4.22 0.87
C SER A 146 -5.96 -3.71 1.96
N SER A 147 -6.98 -4.47 2.30
CA SER A 147 -7.96 -4.13 3.34
C SER A 147 -8.73 -5.36 3.79
N ILE A 148 -9.27 -5.34 5.02
CA ILE A 148 -10.29 -6.30 5.45
C ILE A 148 -11.53 -6.29 4.53
N ALA A 149 -11.83 -5.16 3.88
CA ALA A 149 -12.94 -5.03 2.94
C ALA A 149 -12.80 -5.95 1.72
N GLY A 150 -11.56 -6.29 1.33
CA GLY A 150 -11.28 -7.24 0.26
C GLY A 150 -11.40 -8.70 0.66
N ALA A 151 -11.31 -9.03 1.95
CA ALA A 151 -11.41 -10.43 2.40
C ALA A 151 -12.80 -11.01 2.19
N ARG A 152 -13.84 -10.21 2.44
CA ARG A 152 -15.21 -10.52 2.08
C ARG A 152 -15.99 -9.23 1.81
N VAL A 153 -16.34 -9.05 0.55
CA VAL A 153 -17.02 -7.84 0.07
C VAL A 153 -18.40 -7.69 0.69
N ARG A 154 -18.73 -6.48 1.16
CA ARG A 154 -20.02 -6.13 1.79
C ARG A 154 -20.81 -5.17 0.90
N ARG A 155 -22.14 -5.20 1.02
CA ARG A 155 -23.05 -4.28 0.34
C ARG A 155 -22.72 -2.81 0.60
N ALA A 156 -22.27 -2.48 1.80
CA ALA A 156 -21.99 -1.11 2.21
C ALA A 156 -20.84 -0.42 1.42
N ASN A 157 -19.92 -1.19 0.85
CA ASN A 157 -18.76 -0.68 0.14
C ASN A 157 -18.24 -1.70 -0.90
N TYR A 158 -19.16 -2.26 -1.70
CA TYR A 158 -18.80 -3.36 -2.58
C TYR A 158 -17.88 -2.94 -3.73
N VAL A 159 -17.91 -1.68 -4.17
CA VAL A 159 -17.01 -1.21 -5.22
C VAL A 159 -15.56 -1.15 -4.70
N TYR A 160 -15.34 -0.46 -3.59
CA TYR A 160 -14.04 -0.45 -2.89
C TYR A 160 -13.60 -1.85 -2.47
N GLY A 161 -14.50 -2.62 -1.88
CA GLY A 161 -14.22 -3.99 -1.43
C GLY A 161 -13.81 -4.91 -2.58
N SER A 162 -14.44 -4.78 -3.76
CA SER A 162 -14.06 -5.54 -4.96
C SER A 162 -12.69 -5.14 -5.49
N ALA A 163 -12.37 -3.84 -5.52
CA ALA A 163 -11.04 -3.36 -5.90
C ALA A 163 -9.96 -3.93 -4.96
N LYS A 164 -10.19 -3.89 -3.65
CA LYS A 164 -9.25 -4.45 -2.67
C LYS A 164 -9.19 -5.97 -2.69
N ALA A 165 -10.27 -6.67 -3.05
CA ALA A 165 -10.24 -8.12 -3.27
C ALA A 165 -9.41 -8.49 -4.51
N GLY A 166 -9.56 -7.74 -5.61
CA GLY A 166 -8.73 -7.88 -6.80
C GLY A 166 -7.26 -7.63 -6.53
N LEU A 167 -6.95 -6.53 -5.84
CA LEU A 167 -5.58 -6.22 -5.42
C LEU A 167 -5.00 -7.32 -4.52
N ASP A 168 -5.75 -7.79 -3.53
CA ASP A 168 -5.30 -8.84 -2.61
C ASP A 168 -4.97 -10.13 -3.35
N GLY A 169 -5.82 -10.55 -4.30
CA GLY A 169 -5.57 -11.71 -5.17
C GLY A 169 -4.33 -11.52 -6.04
N PHE A 170 -4.15 -10.33 -6.67
CA PHE A 170 -2.94 -10.01 -7.43
C PHE A 170 -1.68 -10.09 -6.57
N LEU A 171 -1.70 -9.52 -5.37
CA LEU A 171 -0.55 -9.55 -4.46
C LEU A 171 -0.21 -10.96 -3.98
N GLN A 172 -1.20 -11.81 -3.71
CA GLN A 172 -0.97 -13.22 -3.35
C GLN A 172 -0.32 -13.99 -4.50
N GLY A 173 -0.85 -13.86 -5.74
CA GLY A 173 -0.24 -14.48 -6.91
C GLY A 173 1.19 -13.98 -7.17
N LEU A 174 1.44 -12.69 -6.91
CA LEU A 174 2.78 -12.12 -7.01
C LEU A 174 3.72 -12.66 -5.92
N GLN A 175 3.24 -12.89 -4.68
CA GLN A 175 4.02 -13.55 -3.63
C GLN A 175 4.43 -14.97 -4.05
N ASP A 176 3.54 -15.73 -4.68
CA ASP A 176 3.85 -17.06 -5.18
C ASP A 176 4.91 -17.01 -6.29
N LYS A 177 4.81 -16.05 -7.23
CA LYS A 177 5.86 -15.79 -8.26
C LYS A 177 7.21 -15.46 -7.63
N LEU A 178 7.22 -14.65 -6.58
CA LEU A 178 8.44 -14.19 -5.91
C LEU A 178 9.00 -15.19 -4.89
N HIS A 179 8.32 -16.31 -4.66
CA HIS A 179 8.77 -17.32 -3.71
C HIS A 179 10.18 -17.85 -4.07
N GLY A 180 11.08 -17.84 -3.11
CA GLY A 180 12.47 -18.21 -3.31
C GLY A 180 13.34 -17.15 -4.02
N SER A 181 12.78 -16.01 -4.43
CA SER A 181 13.55 -14.89 -4.97
C SER A 181 14.15 -14.03 -3.85
N GLN A 182 14.93 -13.03 -4.23
CA GLN A 182 15.50 -12.04 -3.30
C GLN A 182 14.58 -10.82 -3.07
N ILE A 183 13.33 -10.87 -3.54
CA ILE A 183 12.33 -9.81 -3.36
C ILE A 183 11.28 -10.29 -2.36
N GLN A 184 11.12 -9.56 -1.27
CA GLN A 184 10.08 -9.79 -0.27
C GLN A 184 8.86 -8.92 -0.57
N LEU A 185 7.67 -9.50 -0.59
CA LEU A 185 6.40 -8.76 -0.65
C LEU A 185 5.60 -8.98 0.64
N THR A 186 5.27 -7.88 1.34
CA THR A 186 4.43 -7.87 2.54
C THR A 186 3.07 -7.26 2.23
N ILE A 187 2.00 -8.04 2.38
CA ILE A 187 0.61 -7.57 2.22
C ILE A 187 0.09 -7.09 3.57
N VAL A 188 -0.26 -5.81 3.67
CA VAL A 188 -0.85 -5.22 4.86
C VAL A 188 -2.37 -5.15 4.70
N ARG A 189 -3.11 -5.74 5.64
CA ARG A 189 -4.58 -5.78 5.64
C ARG A 189 -5.15 -5.05 6.87
N PRO A 190 -5.26 -3.71 6.81
CA PRO A 190 -5.87 -2.95 7.89
C PRO A 190 -7.39 -3.14 7.92
N GLY A 191 -7.96 -2.91 9.10
CA GLY A 191 -9.38 -2.71 9.28
C GLY A 191 -9.80 -1.26 8.98
N PHE A 192 -10.80 -0.78 9.74
CA PHE A 192 -11.17 0.63 9.70
C PHE A 192 -10.04 1.46 10.34
N VAL A 193 -9.51 2.43 9.60
CA VAL A 193 -8.47 3.35 10.08
C VAL A 193 -9.10 4.72 10.30
N ILE A 194 -8.98 5.24 11.53
CA ILE A 194 -9.50 6.57 11.88
C ILE A 194 -8.56 7.61 11.32
N GLY A 195 -8.99 8.31 10.28
CA GLY A 195 -8.18 9.33 9.59
C GLY A 195 -9.01 10.04 8.52
N ARG A 196 -8.35 10.86 7.70
CA ARG A 196 -9.01 11.69 6.66
C ARG A 196 -9.85 10.88 5.67
N MET A 197 -9.43 9.68 5.29
CA MET A 197 -10.18 8.82 4.36
C MET A 197 -11.54 8.38 4.92
N THR A 198 -11.67 8.33 6.23
CA THR A 198 -12.88 7.89 6.95
C THR A 198 -13.51 9.02 7.76
N GLU A 199 -13.14 10.28 7.46
CA GLU A 199 -13.69 11.45 8.13
C GLU A 199 -15.21 11.50 7.95
N GLY A 200 -15.92 11.83 9.04
CA GLY A 200 -17.39 11.82 9.08
C GLY A 200 -18.03 10.44 9.23
N MET A 201 -17.26 9.36 9.12
CA MET A 201 -17.78 8.00 9.31
C MET A 201 -17.71 7.59 10.79
N LYS A 202 -18.71 6.83 11.25
CA LYS A 202 -18.67 6.26 12.60
C LYS A 202 -17.60 5.17 12.69
N PRO A 203 -16.65 5.26 13.63
CA PRO A 203 -15.62 4.23 13.80
C PRO A 203 -16.23 2.83 14.01
N ALA A 204 -15.66 1.87 13.30
CA ALA A 204 -16.03 0.47 13.44
C ALA A 204 -15.38 -0.17 14.68
N PRO A 205 -15.92 -1.27 15.21
CA PRO A 205 -15.21 -2.07 16.19
C PRO A 205 -13.81 -2.48 15.67
N MET A 206 -12.80 -2.46 16.54
CA MET A 206 -11.41 -2.76 16.18
C MET A 206 -10.80 -1.78 15.16
N SER A 207 -11.21 -0.50 15.21
CA SER A 207 -10.53 0.56 14.45
C SER A 207 -9.09 0.73 14.95
N SER A 208 -8.22 1.17 14.04
CA SER A 208 -6.83 1.52 14.34
C SER A 208 -6.56 2.95 13.93
N ARG A 209 -5.50 3.55 14.47
CA ARG A 209 -4.98 4.85 14.02
C ARG A 209 -3.88 4.65 12.97
N PRO A 210 -3.57 5.65 12.14
CA PRO A 210 -2.53 5.56 11.12
C PRO A 210 -1.15 5.16 11.68
N ASP A 211 -0.78 5.70 12.86
CA ASP A 211 0.48 5.39 13.55
C ASP A 211 0.57 3.92 14.00
N GLU A 212 -0.54 3.35 14.53
CA GLU A 212 -0.62 1.94 14.91
C GLU A 212 -0.52 1.02 13.68
N VAL A 213 -1.15 1.42 12.58
CA VAL A 213 -1.06 0.67 11.31
C VAL A 213 0.36 0.68 10.78
N ALA A 214 1.02 1.84 10.77
CA ALA A 214 2.39 2.00 10.30
C ALA A 214 3.37 1.18 11.13
N GLU A 215 3.25 1.22 12.45
CA GLU A 215 4.09 0.45 13.38
C GLU A 215 3.99 -1.06 13.13
N ALA A 216 2.76 -1.57 13.04
CA ALA A 216 2.54 -2.99 12.79
C ALA A 216 3.00 -3.42 11.39
N ALA A 217 2.85 -2.53 10.38
CA ALA A 217 3.26 -2.79 9.01
C ALA A 217 4.80 -2.84 8.88
N VAL A 218 5.51 -1.88 9.50
CA VAL A 218 6.99 -1.86 9.50
C VAL A 218 7.53 -3.05 10.28
N THR A 219 6.99 -3.36 11.44
CA THR A 219 7.35 -4.57 12.21
C THR A 219 7.15 -5.85 11.38
N ALA A 220 6.10 -5.92 10.56
CA ALA A 220 5.87 -7.07 9.69
C ALA A 220 6.88 -7.14 8.54
N LEU A 221 7.24 -5.99 7.96
CA LEU A 221 8.25 -5.88 6.90
C LEU A 221 9.62 -6.35 7.42
N ASP A 222 10.05 -5.83 8.56
CA ASP A 222 11.34 -6.19 9.18
C ASP A 222 11.36 -7.65 9.66
N GLY A 223 10.24 -8.15 10.16
CA GLY A 223 10.05 -9.55 10.51
C GLY A 223 9.83 -10.49 9.33
N ARG A 224 9.97 -10.00 8.08
CA ARG A 224 9.81 -10.78 6.84
C ARG A 224 8.49 -11.54 6.73
N LYS A 225 7.40 -10.93 7.25
CA LYS A 225 6.08 -11.55 7.18
C LYS A 225 5.46 -11.34 5.81
N ALA A 226 4.94 -12.41 5.22
CA ALA A 226 4.23 -12.36 3.95
C ALA A 226 2.97 -11.50 4.04
N HIS A 227 2.27 -11.52 5.19
CA HIS A 227 1.07 -10.70 5.40
C HIS A 227 0.85 -10.36 6.87
N VAL A 228 0.15 -9.26 7.10
CA VAL A 228 -0.25 -8.80 8.44
C VAL A 228 -1.67 -8.23 8.43
N TRP A 229 -2.46 -8.64 9.42
CA TRP A 229 -3.79 -8.08 9.71
C TRP A 229 -3.67 -7.06 10.86
N ILE A 230 -4.30 -5.91 10.70
CA ILE A 230 -4.20 -4.83 11.69
C ILE A 230 -5.58 -4.30 12.06
N PRO A 231 -6.00 -4.52 13.32
CA PRO A 231 -5.34 -5.33 14.34
C PRO A 231 -5.37 -6.84 14.04
N ARG A 232 -4.46 -7.59 14.64
CA ARG A 232 -4.28 -9.04 14.36
C ARG A 232 -5.57 -9.88 14.49
N LYS A 233 -6.50 -9.48 15.36
CA LYS A 233 -7.81 -10.14 15.55
C LYS A 233 -8.66 -10.15 14.27
N LEU A 234 -8.41 -9.26 13.31
CA LEU A 234 -9.12 -9.24 12.03
C LEU A 234 -8.86 -10.49 11.18
N ALA A 235 -7.74 -11.18 11.37
CA ALA A 235 -7.49 -12.46 10.71
C ALA A 235 -8.55 -13.49 11.07
N LEU A 236 -8.90 -13.59 12.36
CA LEU A 236 -9.95 -14.50 12.82
C LEU A 236 -11.33 -14.08 12.30
N LEU A 237 -11.61 -12.77 12.29
CA LEU A 237 -12.86 -12.25 11.73
C LEU A 237 -12.97 -12.56 10.23
N ALA A 238 -11.91 -12.33 9.45
CA ALA A 238 -11.86 -12.63 8.02
C ALA A 238 -12.10 -14.14 7.76
N TRP A 239 -11.45 -14.98 8.54
CA TRP A 239 -11.64 -16.43 8.48
C TRP A 239 -13.09 -16.81 8.83
N ALA A 240 -13.64 -16.36 9.93
CA ALA A 240 -15.00 -16.68 10.35
C ALA A 240 -16.05 -16.19 9.33
N THR A 241 -15.86 -15.00 8.77
CA THR A 241 -16.78 -14.44 7.78
C THR A 241 -16.75 -15.19 6.46
N SER A 242 -15.63 -15.84 6.07
CA SER A 242 -15.55 -16.63 4.83
C SER A 242 -16.55 -17.78 4.81
N PHE A 243 -16.90 -18.36 5.96
CA PHE A 243 -17.89 -19.43 6.11
C PHE A 243 -19.32 -18.95 6.34
N THR A 244 -19.55 -17.62 6.53
CA THR A 244 -20.88 -17.10 6.81
C THR A 244 -21.79 -17.28 5.60
N PRO A 245 -22.96 -17.94 5.69
CA PRO A 245 -23.90 -18.08 4.58
C PRO A 245 -24.35 -16.74 4.01
N ARG A 246 -24.60 -16.70 2.70
CA ARG A 246 -24.98 -15.43 2.01
C ARG A 246 -26.24 -14.79 2.57
N TRP A 247 -27.22 -15.57 3.04
CA TRP A 247 -28.46 -15.03 3.60
C TRP A 247 -28.24 -14.28 4.91
N ILE A 248 -27.28 -14.70 5.75
CA ILE A 248 -26.83 -13.95 6.94
C ILE A 248 -26.05 -12.72 6.50
N TRP A 249 -25.08 -12.89 5.59
CA TRP A 249 -24.21 -11.81 5.12
C TRP A 249 -24.99 -10.64 4.51
N ARG A 250 -26.09 -10.93 3.77
CA ARG A 250 -26.97 -9.90 3.20
C ARG A 250 -27.68 -9.04 4.24
N ARG A 251 -27.82 -9.51 5.47
CA ARG A 251 -28.45 -8.78 6.60
C ARG A 251 -27.47 -7.94 7.39
N MET A 252 -26.18 -8.01 7.09
CA MET A 252 -25.17 -7.17 7.73
C MET A 252 -25.50 -5.69 7.46
N PRO A 253 -25.35 -4.80 8.45
CA PRO A 253 -25.67 -3.38 8.29
C PRO A 253 -24.83 -2.74 7.17
N ARG A 254 -25.44 -1.72 6.53
CA ARG A 254 -24.76 -0.83 5.59
C ARG A 254 -23.69 0.01 6.29
#